data_404fd194fb75346d8a3fe9cca5ba6ed9
#
_entry.id   404fd194fb75346d8a3fe9cca5ba6ed9
#
_cell.length_a   1.000
_cell.length_b   1.000
_cell.length_c   1.000
_cell.angle_alpha   90.00
_cell.angle_beta   90.00
_cell.angle_gamma   90.00
#
_symmetry.space_group_name_H-M   'P 1'
#
loop_
_entity.id
_entity.type
_entity.pdbx_description
1 polymer ?
#
loop_
_entity_poly.entity_id
_entity_poly.type
_entity_poly.pdbx_seq_one_letter_code
_entity_poly.pdbx_strand_id
1 'polypeptide(L)'
;RITKQNAKTSGLSYLSFDSMELDEATTWTDAMDSIFMAHHGYDILPYLPAFVGWELPGGNDLFLQQYKKTVSDQLVFSHYTTGRDFLAEYGIQVNAEAGGPGPPLWKSCPVDALKALGNVNIPRGEFWIRNRYNMFLVKEIASASHIYGLNVVDGESFTTWRRWKDAPHELKKYADRAFCEGLNRIT
;
A
#
# COMPACT_ATOMS: atom_id res chain seq x y z
N ARG A 1 7.88 8.50 25.98
CA ARG A 1 6.60 7.79 25.77
C ARG A 1 5.55 8.80 25.30
N ILE A 2 4.92 8.55 24.16
CA ILE A 2 3.82 9.37 23.64
C ILE A 2 2.54 8.91 24.35
N THR A 3 1.78 9.87 24.89
CA THR A 3 0.48 9.65 25.50
C THR A 3 -0.57 10.48 24.75
N LYS A 4 -1.84 10.14 24.87
CA LYS A 4 -2.94 10.95 24.28
C LYS A 4 -2.87 12.42 24.70
N GLN A 5 -2.40 12.71 25.92
CA GLN A 5 -2.31 14.06 26.45
C GLN A 5 -1.17 14.87 25.84
N ASN A 6 0.01 14.25 25.60
CA ASN A 6 1.17 14.96 25.06
C ASN A 6 1.35 14.83 23.53
N ALA A 7 0.61 13.96 22.88
CA ALA A 7 0.67 13.80 21.43
C ALA A 7 0.36 15.12 20.71
N LYS A 8 -0.69 15.82 21.12
CA LYS A 8 -1.10 17.11 20.54
C LYS A 8 -0.07 18.24 20.71
N THR A 9 0.78 18.17 21.74
CA THR A 9 1.81 19.17 22.04
C THR A 9 3.20 18.76 21.60
N SER A 10 3.37 17.52 21.16
CA SER A 10 4.68 16.97 20.73
C SER A 10 5.15 17.47 19.36
N GLY A 11 4.27 18.11 18.59
CA GLY A 11 4.54 18.47 17.19
C GLY A 11 4.46 17.29 16.21
N LEU A 12 4.18 16.08 16.68
CA LEU A 12 4.01 14.90 15.84
C LEU A 12 2.62 14.92 15.23
N SER A 13 2.54 15.21 13.92
CA SER A 13 1.28 15.32 13.20
C SER A 13 0.92 14.07 12.41
N TYR A 14 1.90 13.30 11.98
CA TYR A 14 1.68 12.02 11.27
C TYR A 14 2.82 11.03 11.48
N LEU A 15 2.52 9.75 11.27
CA LEU A 15 3.49 8.67 11.13
C LEU A 15 3.45 8.12 9.71
N SER A 16 4.62 7.87 9.16
CA SER A 16 4.75 7.20 7.86
C SER A 16 4.83 5.68 8.04
N PHE A 17 4.01 4.98 7.27
CA PHE A 17 4.15 3.55 7.03
C PHE A 17 4.81 3.40 5.65
N ASP A 18 5.95 2.79 5.66
CA ASP A 18 6.71 2.52 4.44
C ASP A 18 6.04 1.43 3.60
N SER A 19 6.53 1.21 2.39
CA SER A 19 6.00 0.20 1.49
C SER A 19 5.98 -1.19 2.12
N MET A 20 4.85 -1.90 1.93
CA MET A 20 4.72 -3.27 2.40
C MET A 20 5.33 -4.21 1.36
N GLU A 21 6.59 -4.57 1.54
CA GLU A 21 7.36 -5.43 0.65
C GLU A 21 7.42 -6.85 1.21
N LEU A 22 6.38 -7.64 0.96
CA LEU A 22 6.26 -8.98 1.54
C LEU A 22 6.93 -10.08 0.69
N ASP A 23 7.46 -9.75 -0.47
CA ASP A 23 7.97 -10.71 -1.45
C ASP A 23 7.01 -11.90 -1.67
N GLU A 24 7.50 -13.08 -2.02
CA GLU A 24 6.69 -14.29 -2.15
C GLU A 24 6.43 -14.98 -0.80
N ALA A 25 6.46 -14.22 0.30
CA ALA A 25 6.25 -14.75 1.64
C ALA A 25 4.87 -15.38 1.80
N THR A 26 4.81 -16.36 2.69
CA THR A 26 3.56 -17.03 3.04
C THR A 26 2.58 -16.02 3.64
N THR A 27 1.47 -15.80 2.94
CA THR A 27 0.41 -14.86 3.36
C THR A 27 -0.64 -15.57 4.20
N TRP A 28 -0.23 -16.35 5.17
CA TRP A 28 -1.09 -17.12 6.06
C TRP A 28 -1.11 -16.54 7.48
N THR A 29 -2.24 -16.67 8.14
CA THR A 29 -2.42 -16.38 9.58
C THR A 29 -3.16 -17.52 10.24
N ASP A 30 -2.97 -17.71 11.55
CA ASP A 30 -3.63 -18.78 12.32
C ASP A 30 -5.17 -18.73 12.24
N ALA A 31 -5.74 -17.56 11.95
CA ALA A 31 -7.18 -17.37 11.81
C ALA A 31 -7.66 -17.45 10.34
N MET A 32 -6.82 -17.85 9.38
CA MET A 32 -7.14 -17.79 7.95
C MET A 32 -8.38 -18.64 7.59
N ASP A 33 -8.52 -19.79 8.19
CA ASP A 33 -9.68 -20.68 7.98
C ASP A 33 -11.01 -20.01 8.36
N SER A 34 -11.06 -19.40 9.53
CA SER A 34 -12.25 -18.69 10.02
C SER A 34 -12.52 -17.41 9.24
N ILE A 35 -11.47 -16.66 8.87
CA ILE A 35 -11.58 -15.46 8.05
C ILE A 35 -12.10 -15.82 6.65
N PHE A 36 -11.54 -16.83 6.03
CA PHE A 36 -11.95 -17.27 4.69
C PHE A 36 -13.39 -17.80 4.70
N MET A 37 -13.75 -18.62 5.70
CA MET A 37 -15.11 -19.10 5.89
C MET A 37 -16.10 -17.94 6.03
N ALA A 38 -15.76 -16.91 6.82
CA ALA A 38 -16.62 -15.75 7.01
C ALA A 38 -16.83 -14.94 5.70
N HIS A 39 -15.82 -14.89 4.83
CA HIS A 39 -15.89 -14.15 3.56
C HIS A 39 -16.59 -14.92 2.44
N HIS A 40 -16.41 -16.24 2.39
CA HIS A 40 -16.80 -17.06 1.22
C HIS A 40 -17.82 -18.17 1.53
N GLY A 41 -18.06 -18.48 2.80
CA GLY A 41 -19.10 -19.42 3.22
C GLY A 41 -18.70 -20.89 3.07
N TYR A 42 -17.41 -21.21 2.86
CA TYR A 42 -16.94 -22.59 2.78
C TYR A 42 -15.54 -22.75 3.39
N ASP A 43 -15.20 -24.01 3.77
CA ASP A 43 -13.94 -24.35 4.39
C ASP A 43 -12.78 -24.28 3.37
N ILE A 44 -11.71 -23.58 3.72
CA ILE A 44 -10.51 -23.44 2.90
C ILE A 44 -9.66 -24.72 2.82
N LEU A 45 -9.69 -25.57 3.86
CA LEU A 45 -8.75 -26.68 4.00
C LEU A 45 -8.75 -27.67 2.83
N PRO A 46 -9.91 -28.07 2.27
CA PRO A 46 -9.95 -28.95 1.10
C PRO A 46 -9.31 -28.38 -0.16
N TYR A 47 -9.12 -27.05 -0.21
CA TYR A 47 -8.62 -26.33 -1.39
C TYR A 47 -7.13 -26.03 -1.32
N LEU A 48 -6.46 -26.27 -0.17
CA LEU A 48 -5.03 -26.02 0.01
C LEU A 48 -4.12 -26.70 -1.01
N PRO A 49 -4.42 -27.90 -1.55
CA PRO A 49 -3.60 -28.51 -2.58
C PRO A 49 -3.42 -27.65 -3.84
N ALA A 50 -4.34 -26.70 -4.12
CA ALA A 50 -4.19 -25.77 -5.22
C ALA A 50 -2.94 -24.88 -5.12
N PHE A 51 -2.47 -24.56 -3.91
CA PHE A 51 -1.27 -23.75 -3.71
C PHE A 51 0.03 -24.44 -4.16
N VAL A 52 0.01 -25.77 -4.26
CA VAL A 52 1.13 -26.55 -4.77
C VAL A 52 0.86 -27.10 -6.18
N GLY A 53 -0.11 -26.53 -6.88
CA GLY A 53 -0.39 -26.81 -8.28
C GLY A 53 -1.27 -28.04 -8.55
N TRP A 54 -1.92 -28.60 -7.53
CA TRP A 54 -2.93 -29.64 -7.75
C TRP A 54 -4.18 -29.03 -8.36
N GLU A 55 -4.70 -29.69 -9.39
CA GLU A 55 -5.95 -29.26 -10.03
C GLU A 55 -7.16 -29.74 -9.24
N LEU A 56 -7.98 -28.79 -8.84
CA LEU A 56 -9.22 -29.06 -8.11
C LEU A 56 -10.38 -29.35 -9.05
N PRO A 57 -11.38 -30.11 -8.64
CA PRO A 57 -12.63 -30.23 -9.40
C PRO A 57 -13.24 -28.83 -9.64
N GLY A 58 -13.37 -28.47 -10.91
CA GLY A 58 -13.85 -27.12 -11.30
C GLY A 58 -12.76 -26.06 -11.51
N GLY A 59 -11.48 -26.42 -11.33
CA GLY A 59 -10.33 -25.54 -11.54
C GLY A 59 -9.95 -24.72 -10.30
N ASN A 60 -8.78 -24.10 -10.33
CA ASN A 60 -8.19 -23.41 -9.20
C ASN A 60 -8.46 -21.90 -9.17
N ASP A 61 -8.81 -21.30 -10.33
CA ASP A 61 -8.79 -19.85 -10.50
C ASP A 61 -9.70 -19.10 -9.54
N LEU A 62 -10.92 -19.57 -9.37
CA LEU A 62 -11.88 -18.92 -8.46
C LEU A 62 -11.38 -18.96 -7.01
N PHE A 63 -10.92 -20.11 -6.56
CA PHE A 63 -10.38 -20.28 -5.20
C PHE A 63 -9.18 -19.37 -4.97
N LEU A 64 -8.19 -19.38 -5.88
CA LEU A 64 -7.00 -18.56 -5.78
C LEU A 64 -7.31 -17.06 -5.81
N GLN A 65 -8.29 -16.64 -6.60
CA GLN A 65 -8.76 -15.26 -6.62
C GLN A 65 -9.41 -14.86 -5.30
N GLN A 66 -10.28 -15.71 -4.76
CA GLN A 66 -10.95 -15.49 -3.47
C GLN A 66 -9.92 -15.44 -2.33
N TYR A 67 -8.94 -16.33 -2.33
CA TYR A 67 -7.85 -16.32 -1.36
C TYR A 67 -7.05 -15.01 -1.41
N LYS A 68 -6.59 -14.60 -2.60
CA LYS A 68 -5.87 -13.35 -2.78
C LYS A 68 -6.68 -12.15 -2.30
N LYS A 69 -7.97 -12.14 -2.60
CA LYS A 69 -8.87 -11.09 -2.11
C LYS A 69 -8.98 -11.09 -0.60
N THR A 70 -9.10 -12.24 0.05
CA THR A 70 -9.15 -12.37 1.51
C THR A 70 -7.87 -11.84 2.14
N VAL A 71 -6.69 -12.22 1.62
CA VAL A 71 -5.40 -11.71 2.09
C VAL A 71 -5.33 -10.19 1.96
N SER A 72 -5.68 -9.66 0.80
CA SER A 72 -5.70 -8.22 0.56
C SER A 72 -6.61 -7.47 1.52
N ASP A 73 -7.85 -7.93 1.67
CA ASP A 73 -8.84 -7.30 2.57
C ASP A 73 -8.36 -7.34 4.02
N GLN A 74 -7.75 -8.44 4.44
CA GLN A 74 -7.22 -8.59 5.79
C GLN A 74 -6.01 -7.67 6.03
N LEU A 75 -5.12 -7.50 5.06
CA LEU A 75 -4.00 -6.55 5.15
C LEU A 75 -4.49 -5.11 5.21
N VAL A 76 -5.46 -4.74 4.39
CA VAL A 76 -6.07 -3.40 4.46
C VAL A 76 -6.67 -3.15 5.84
N PHE A 77 -7.40 -4.09 6.38
CA PHE A 77 -8.01 -3.97 7.70
C PHE A 77 -6.96 -3.91 8.81
N SER A 78 -6.07 -4.90 8.90
CA SER A 78 -5.18 -5.08 10.05
C SER A 78 -4.03 -4.07 10.09
N HIS A 79 -3.54 -3.61 8.94
CA HIS A 79 -2.41 -2.67 8.87
C HIS A 79 -2.89 -1.23 8.66
N TYR A 80 -3.57 -0.95 7.55
CA TYR A 80 -3.92 0.43 7.19
C TYR A 80 -5.05 1.00 8.03
N THR A 81 -6.19 0.32 8.06
CA THR A 81 -7.39 0.80 8.79
C THR A 81 -7.14 0.83 10.29
N THR A 82 -6.65 -0.27 10.86
CA THR A 82 -6.37 -0.36 12.30
C THR A 82 -5.29 0.62 12.73
N GLY A 83 -4.23 0.78 11.93
CA GLY A 83 -3.17 1.75 12.20
C GLY A 83 -3.70 3.18 12.20
N ARG A 84 -4.49 3.55 11.19
CA ARG A 84 -5.13 4.87 11.10
C ARG A 84 -6.05 5.13 12.30
N ASP A 85 -6.92 4.20 12.62
CA ASP A 85 -7.92 4.38 13.67
C ASP A 85 -7.27 4.44 15.06
N PHE A 86 -6.25 3.61 15.30
CA PHE A 86 -5.47 3.68 16.54
C PHE A 86 -4.75 5.01 16.70
N LEU A 87 -4.08 5.49 15.64
CA LEU A 87 -3.34 6.77 15.70
C LEU A 87 -4.27 7.98 15.79
N ALA A 88 -5.47 7.89 15.22
CA ALA A 88 -6.48 8.93 15.33
C ALA A 88 -6.87 9.22 16.80
N GLU A 89 -6.82 8.23 17.69
CA GLU A 89 -7.05 8.43 19.11
C GLU A 89 -6.03 9.38 19.76
N TYR A 90 -4.84 9.49 19.16
CA TYR A 90 -3.77 10.39 19.59
C TYR A 90 -3.75 11.70 18.79
N GLY A 91 -4.66 11.88 17.83
CA GLY A 91 -4.67 13.02 16.92
C GLY A 91 -3.54 12.99 15.90
N ILE A 92 -2.98 11.80 15.63
CA ILE A 92 -1.90 11.56 14.67
C ILE A 92 -2.51 10.96 13.40
N GLN A 93 -2.10 11.46 12.25
CA GLN A 93 -2.51 10.94 10.95
C GLN A 93 -1.58 9.83 10.48
N VAL A 94 -2.06 8.98 9.58
CA VAL A 94 -1.24 7.99 8.86
C VAL A 94 -0.94 8.51 7.47
N ASN A 95 0.35 8.56 7.15
CA ASN A 95 0.89 8.70 5.82
C ASN A 95 1.42 7.33 5.40
N ALA A 96 0.94 6.74 4.33
CA ALA A 96 1.32 5.37 4.00
C ALA A 96 1.44 5.09 2.51
N GLU A 97 2.39 4.23 2.20
CA GLU A 97 2.53 3.57 0.91
C GLU A 97 1.78 2.23 0.89
N ALA A 98 1.37 1.78 -0.28
CA ALA A 98 0.73 0.48 -0.43
C ALA A 98 1.77 -0.60 -0.76
N GLY A 99 2.42 -0.50 -1.88
CA GLY A 99 3.46 -1.44 -2.32
C GLY A 99 4.77 -0.75 -2.63
N GLY A 100 5.80 -1.54 -2.81
CA GLY A 100 7.13 -1.07 -3.17
C GLY A 100 7.26 -0.56 -4.60
N PRO A 101 8.45 -0.11 -4.98
CA PRO A 101 8.69 0.53 -6.26
C PRO A 101 8.57 -0.44 -7.44
N GLY A 102 7.86 -0.02 -8.44
CA GLY A 102 7.82 -0.64 -9.75
C GLY A 102 6.85 -1.80 -9.94
N PRO A 103 6.50 -2.06 -11.21
CA PRO A 103 5.67 -3.17 -11.59
C PRO A 103 6.46 -4.50 -11.63
N PRO A 104 5.77 -5.60 -11.43
CA PRO A 104 4.37 -5.65 -11.09
C PRO A 104 4.18 -5.45 -9.59
N LEU A 105 3.42 -4.44 -9.22
CA LEU A 105 3.15 -4.05 -7.82
C LEU A 105 2.67 -5.21 -6.95
N TRP A 106 1.84 -6.09 -7.53
CA TRP A 106 1.28 -7.25 -6.85
C TRP A 106 2.28 -8.39 -6.57
N LYS A 107 3.52 -8.32 -7.05
CA LYS A 107 4.54 -9.32 -6.68
C LYS A 107 5.16 -9.05 -5.32
N SER A 108 5.34 -7.78 -5.00
CA SER A 108 5.94 -7.37 -3.73
C SER A 108 4.91 -7.12 -2.63
N CYS A 109 3.66 -6.86 -2.98
CA CYS A 109 2.61 -6.62 -2.00
C CYS A 109 1.27 -7.23 -2.42
N PRO A 110 0.74 -8.22 -1.69
CA PRO A 110 -0.54 -8.86 -2.01
C PRO A 110 -1.73 -8.02 -1.50
N VAL A 111 -1.73 -6.73 -1.78
CA VAL A 111 -2.79 -5.79 -1.36
C VAL A 111 -3.37 -5.04 -2.55
N ASP A 112 -4.67 -4.77 -2.52
CA ASP A 112 -5.30 -3.79 -3.38
C ASP A 112 -4.80 -2.40 -3.00
N ALA A 113 -3.90 -1.85 -3.81
CA ALA A 113 -3.22 -0.60 -3.54
C ALA A 113 -4.20 0.57 -3.44
N LEU A 114 -5.20 0.66 -4.33
CA LEU A 114 -6.18 1.74 -4.26
C LEU A 114 -6.99 1.68 -2.98
N LYS A 115 -7.39 0.48 -2.56
CA LYS A 115 -8.13 0.26 -1.32
C LYS A 115 -7.28 0.57 -0.09
N ALA A 116 -6.00 0.16 -0.06
CA ALA A 116 -5.07 0.46 1.01
C ALA A 116 -4.86 1.97 1.16
N LEU A 117 -4.53 2.65 0.06
CA LEU A 117 -4.31 4.10 0.02
C LEU A 117 -5.57 4.91 0.35
N GLY A 118 -6.76 4.39 0.03
CA GLY A 118 -8.03 4.98 0.43
C GLY A 118 -8.36 4.85 1.92
N ASN A 119 -7.65 3.98 2.63
CA ASN A 119 -7.85 3.74 4.07
C ASN A 119 -6.85 4.45 4.98
N VAL A 120 -6.06 5.37 4.45
CA VAL A 120 -5.13 6.22 5.20
C VAL A 120 -5.52 7.68 5.11
N ASN A 121 -4.88 8.55 5.89
CA ASN A 121 -5.16 9.98 5.85
C ASN A 121 -4.43 10.68 4.70
N ILE A 122 -3.22 10.21 4.40
CA ILE A 122 -2.32 10.80 3.42
C ILE A 122 -1.76 9.66 2.58
N PRO A 123 -2.33 9.41 1.39
CA PRO A 123 -1.79 8.44 0.45
C PRO A 123 -0.39 8.86 0.01
N ARG A 124 0.54 7.94 0.09
CA ARG A 124 1.91 8.10 -0.32
C ARG A 124 2.31 7.02 -1.32
N GLY A 125 3.25 7.32 -2.15
CA GLY A 125 4.00 6.42 -3.00
C GLY A 125 5.35 7.03 -3.28
N GLU A 126 6.06 6.51 -4.24
CA GLU A 126 7.40 6.97 -4.56
C GLU A 126 7.61 7.11 -6.06
N PHE A 127 8.55 7.95 -6.47
CA PHE A 127 9.04 7.91 -7.82
C PHE A 127 10.56 8.04 -7.88
N TRP A 128 11.11 7.21 -8.76
CA TRP A 128 12.54 7.13 -9.02
C TRP A 128 12.88 7.87 -10.29
N ILE A 129 13.93 8.66 -10.25
CA ILE A 129 14.43 9.30 -11.45
C ILE A 129 15.25 8.31 -12.29
N ARG A 130 15.22 8.52 -13.63
CA ARG A 130 15.92 7.67 -14.62
C ARG A 130 15.40 6.22 -14.68
N ASN A 131 14.24 5.97 -14.10
CA ASN A 131 13.51 4.70 -14.19
C ASN A 131 12.32 4.86 -15.16
N ARG A 132 12.09 3.88 -16.03
CA ARG A 132 10.98 3.91 -17.00
C ARG A 132 9.59 3.85 -16.35
N TYR A 133 9.51 3.37 -15.11
CA TYR A 133 8.25 3.18 -14.38
C TYR A 133 7.97 4.28 -13.35
N ASN A 134 8.80 5.31 -13.32
CA ASN A 134 8.83 6.30 -12.25
C ASN A 134 7.50 7.02 -11.95
N MET A 135 6.58 7.12 -12.91
CA MET A 135 5.31 7.84 -12.72
C MET A 135 4.11 6.94 -12.48
N PHE A 136 4.29 5.63 -12.49
CA PHE A 136 3.18 4.70 -12.27
C PHE A 136 2.60 4.85 -10.86
N LEU A 137 3.45 4.85 -9.84
CA LEU A 137 3.03 5.00 -8.45
C LEU A 137 2.44 6.38 -8.17
N VAL A 138 2.97 7.45 -8.77
CA VAL A 138 2.36 8.79 -8.67
C VAL A 138 0.92 8.76 -9.18
N LYS A 139 0.66 8.09 -10.30
CA LYS A 139 -0.69 7.97 -10.85
C LYS A 139 -1.61 7.14 -9.97
N GLU A 140 -1.08 6.08 -9.35
CA GLU A 140 -1.81 5.24 -8.42
C GLU A 140 -2.28 6.02 -7.19
N ILE A 141 -1.37 6.75 -6.51
CA ILE A 141 -1.73 7.57 -5.34
C ILE A 141 -2.67 8.71 -5.71
N ALA A 142 -2.48 9.34 -6.86
CA ALA A 142 -3.39 10.38 -7.35
C ALA A 142 -4.79 9.80 -7.61
N SER A 143 -4.88 8.61 -8.22
CA SER A 143 -6.14 7.93 -8.47
C SER A 143 -6.86 7.56 -7.17
N ALA A 144 -6.14 6.99 -6.19
CA ALA A 144 -6.70 6.71 -4.88
C ALA A 144 -7.24 7.99 -4.21
N SER A 145 -6.44 9.06 -4.22
CA SER A 145 -6.86 10.34 -3.64
C SER A 145 -8.13 10.88 -4.27
N HIS A 146 -8.25 10.82 -5.59
CA HIS A 146 -9.46 11.29 -6.29
C HIS A 146 -10.68 10.41 -5.98
N ILE A 147 -10.51 9.08 -5.96
CA ILE A 147 -11.60 8.14 -5.69
C ILE A 147 -12.15 8.30 -4.27
N TYR A 148 -11.26 8.47 -3.30
CA TYR A 148 -11.61 8.54 -1.87
C TYR A 148 -11.76 9.97 -1.33
N GLY A 149 -11.64 10.99 -2.18
CA GLY A 149 -11.83 12.41 -1.81
C GLY A 149 -10.73 12.94 -0.88
N LEU A 150 -9.50 12.45 -1.04
CA LEU A 150 -8.35 12.90 -0.27
C LEU A 150 -7.63 14.04 -0.98
N ASN A 151 -7.11 15.01 -0.22
CA ASN A 151 -6.57 16.26 -0.78
C ASN A 151 -5.04 16.24 -0.96
N VAL A 152 -4.34 15.35 -0.27
CA VAL A 152 -2.88 15.27 -0.33
C VAL A 152 -2.49 14.02 -1.09
N VAL A 153 -1.65 14.23 -2.10
CA VAL A 153 -0.99 13.18 -2.89
C VAL A 153 0.50 13.33 -2.63
N ASP A 154 1.01 12.52 -1.72
CA ASP A 154 2.38 12.61 -1.24
C ASP A 154 3.31 11.66 -1.97
N GLY A 155 4.56 12.04 -2.18
CA GLY A 155 5.55 11.17 -2.80
C GLY A 155 6.92 11.27 -2.18
N GLU A 156 7.48 10.13 -1.82
CA GLU A 156 8.92 9.99 -1.73
C GLU A 156 9.50 10.25 -3.10
N SER A 157 10.36 11.25 -3.21
CA SER A 157 10.61 11.86 -4.49
C SER A 157 12.08 11.84 -4.87
N PHE A 158 12.34 11.64 -6.17
CA PHE A 158 13.68 11.70 -6.76
C PHE A 158 14.62 10.59 -6.31
N THR A 159 14.12 9.48 -5.81
CA THR A 159 14.93 8.33 -5.42
C THR A 159 15.83 7.89 -6.57
N THR A 160 17.13 7.70 -6.29
CA THR A 160 18.15 7.39 -7.30
C THR A 160 19.37 6.69 -6.69
N TRP A 161 19.99 5.81 -7.45
CA TRP A 161 21.25 5.17 -7.08
C TRP A 161 22.51 6.03 -7.35
N ARG A 162 22.33 7.29 -7.83
CA ARG A 162 23.44 8.14 -8.27
C ARG A 162 24.19 8.87 -7.15
N ARG A 163 23.84 8.66 -5.88
CA ARG A 163 24.55 9.19 -4.72
C ARG A 163 24.79 10.72 -4.82
N TRP A 164 23.71 11.50 -4.89
CA TRP A 164 23.73 12.99 -4.93
C TRP A 164 24.40 13.62 -6.17
N LYS A 165 24.48 12.88 -7.27
CA LYS A 165 25.07 13.41 -8.52
C LYS A 165 24.05 14.12 -9.42
N ASP A 166 22.79 14.16 -9.06
CA ASP A 166 21.74 14.83 -9.83
C ASP A 166 21.53 16.25 -9.31
N ALA A 167 21.64 17.23 -10.20
CA ALA A 167 21.47 18.65 -9.87
C ALA A 167 19.98 19.06 -9.98
N PRO A 168 19.55 20.14 -9.30
CA PRO A 168 18.15 20.56 -9.31
C PRO A 168 17.54 20.76 -10.71
N HIS A 169 18.32 21.26 -11.68
CA HIS A 169 17.86 21.43 -13.05
C HIS A 169 17.57 20.11 -13.77
N GLU A 170 18.27 19.03 -13.41
CA GLU A 170 18.02 17.68 -13.93
C GLU A 170 16.77 17.06 -13.31
N LEU A 171 16.47 17.38 -12.05
CA LEU A 171 15.31 16.89 -11.32
C LEU A 171 14.01 17.56 -11.76
N LYS A 172 14.08 18.80 -12.21
CA LYS A 172 12.90 19.60 -12.56
C LYS A 172 11.93 18.88 -13.50
N LYS A 173 12.40 18.27 -14.56
CA LYS A 173 11.56 17.55 -15.53
C LYS A 173 10.77 16.40 -14.91
N TYR A 174 11.32 15.74 -13.89
CA TYR A 174 10.65 14.67 -13.17
C TYR A 174 9.59 15.24 -12.21
N ALA A 175 9.91 16.35 -11.53
CA ALA A 175 8.95 17.07 -10.70
C ALA A 175 7.76 17.58 -11.52
N ASP A 176 8.02 18.27 -12.63
CA ASP A 176 6.98 18.80 -13.53
C ASP A 176 6.03 17.66 -13.97
N ARG A 177 6.59 16.52 -14.36
CA ARG A 177 5.79 15.37 -14.74
C ARG A 177 4.98 14.80 -13.58
N ALA A 178 5.59 14.65 -12.39
CA ALA A 178 4.90 14.15 -11.21
C ALA A 178 3.71 15.05 -10.84
N PHE A 179 3.87 16.37 -10.91
CA PHE A 179 2.77 17.32 -10.69
C PHE A 179 1.68 17.17 -11.73
N CYS A 180 2.02 16.98 -13.01
CA CYS A 180 1.03 16.71 -14.06
C CYS A 180 0.28 15.39 -13.84
N GLU A 181 0.89 14.40 -13.21
CA GLU A 181 0.25 13.13 -12.85
C GLU A 181 -0.59 13.21 -11.57
N GLY A 182 -0.53 14.34 -10.85
CA GLY A 182 -1.37 14.64 -9.69
C GLY A 182 -0.66 14.74 -8.35
N LEU A 183 0.67 14.57 -8.31
CA LEU A 183 1.43 14.80 -7.07
C LEU A 183 1.26 16.25 -6.62
N ASN A 184 1.06 16.48 -5.31
CA ASN A 184 0.97 17.84 -4.77
C ASN A 184 1.79 18.03 -3.47
N ARG A 185 2.47 16.99 -3.00
CA ARG A 185 3.44 17.06 -1.92
C ARG A 185 4.69 16.22 -2.27
N ILE A 186 5.85 16.83 -2.10
CA ILE A 186 7.17 16.20 -2.22
C ILE A 186 7.73 15.98 -0.82
N THR A 187 8.19 14.77 -0.55
CA THR A 187 8.87 14.40 0.70
C THR A 187 10.22 13.79 0.37
#